data_399f5d304bf7599362943ae4f108eff8
#
_entry.id   399f5d304bf7599362943ae4f108eff8
#
_cell.length_a   1.000
_cell.length_b   1.000
_cell.length_c   1.000
_cell.angle_alpha   90.00
_cell.angle_beta   90.00
_cell.angle_gamma   90.00
#
_symmetry.space_group_name_H-M   'P 1'
#
loop_
_entity.id
_entity.type
_entity.pdbx_description
1 polymer ?
#
loop_
_entity_poly.entity_id
_entity_poly.type
_entity_poly.pdbx_seq_one_letter_code
_entity_poly.pdbx_strand_id
1 'polypeptide(L)'
;MTRIKLCGLTRIQDIEIANKLKPEYIGFIFWDRSSRNVSAIQAARLKGKLDPEIKTVGVFVNAPAEQVISYYNVGIIDIAQLHGNENEEYIKKLHDAGLTVIKAFKMKKAGENINLAGNANIETPEKPTGNAITETYGKSTDDVITEAVKSSADYIMFDPGKGEGATFNWQLIKGIKREFFLAGGLTPENIEKAVETVQPFAVDVSSGIETDGHKDPDKMSAFVKSTRAL
;
A
#
# COMPACT_ATOMS: atom_id res chain seq x y z
N MET A 1 -6.45 -19.18 -1.49
CA MET A 1 -7.01 -18.30 -0.43
C MET A 1 -6.26 -16.98 -0.47
N THR A 2 -6.96 -15.86 -0.58
CA THR A 2 -6.38 -14.51 -0.61
C THR A 2 -5.82 -14.14 0.76
N ARG A 3 -4.58 -13.65 0.83
CA ARG A 3 -3.93 -13.20 2.06
C ARG A 3 -4.46 -11.83 2.50
N ILE A 4 -4.27 -11.51 3.79
CA ILE A 4 -4.80 -10.28 4.39
C ILE A 4 -3.68 -9.46 4.99
N LYS A 5 -3.66 -8.17 4.68
CA LYS A 5 -2.82 -7.16 5.33
C LYS A 5 -3.71 -6.13 6.03
N LEU A 6 -3.54 -5.96 7.34
CA LEU A 6 -4.17 -4.92 8.13
C LEU A 6 -3.15 -3.78 8.32
N CYS A 7 -3.36 -2.63 7.69
CA CYS A 7 -2.37 -1.56 7.57
C CYS A 7 -2.64 -0.37 8.48
N GLY A 8 -1.57 0.25 8.99
CA GLY A 8 -1.65 1.46 9.81
C GLY A 8 -2.10 1.20 11.25
N LEU A 9 -1.60 0.12 11.85
CA LEU A 9 -1.82 -0.19 13.26
C LEU A 9 -0.90 0.69 14.11
N THR A 10 -1.45 1.32 15.15
CA THR A 10 -0.72 2.31 15.97
C THR A 10 -0.81 2.06 17.46
N ARG A 11 -1.73 1.20 17.92
CA ARG A 11 -2.02 0.97 19.33
C ARG A 11 -1.80 -0.49 19.73
N ILE A 12 -1.56 -0.75 21.01
CA ILE A 12 -1.45 -2.11 21.55
C ILE A 12 -2.75 -2.90 21.31
N GLN A 13 -3.91 -2.27 21.46
CA GLN A 13 -5.21 -2.88 21.20
C GLN A 13 -5.34 -3.38 19.75
N ASP A 14 -4.78 -2.63 18.79
CA ASP A 14 -4.79 -3.04 17.38
C ASP A 14 -3.99 -4.35 17.19
N ILE A 15 -2.86 -4.49 17.90
CA ILE A 15 -2.03 -5.70 17.86
C ILE A 15 -2.72 -6.88 18.54
N GLU A 16 -3.38 -6.66 19.68
CA GLU A 16 -4.12 -7.70 20.39
C GLU A 16 -5.23 -8.29 19.51
N ILE A 17 -5.90 -7.44 18.73
CA ILE A 17 -6.93 -7.87 17.78
C ILE A 17 -6.29 -8.59 16.60
N ALA A 18 -5.20 -8.07 16.02
CA ALA A 18 -4.47 -8.74 14.95
C ALA A 18 -4.00 -10.14 15.38
N ASN A 19 -3.51 -10.31 16.61
CA ASN A 19 -3.12 -11.62 17.15
C ASN A 19 -4.28 -12.62 17.21
N LYS A 20 -5.50 -12.15 17.52
CA LYS A 20 -6.70 -13.00 17.52
C LYS A 20 -7.15 -13.35 16.11
N LEU A 21 -7.06 -12.40 15.18
CA LEU A 21 -7.53 -12.55 13.80
C LEU A 21 -6.50 -13.26 12.90
N LYS A 22 -5.22 -13.25 13.29
CA LYS A 22 -4.10 -13.87 12.56
C LYS A 22 -4.07 -13.54 11.06
N PRO A 23 -4.04 -12.24 10.66
CA PRO A 23 -3.77 -11.91 9.27
C PRO A 23 -2.34 -12.34 8.92
N GLU A 24 -2.04 -12.52 7.64
CA GLU A 24 -0.67 -12.85 7.20
C GLU A 24 0.28 -11.67 7.39
N TYR A 25 -0.26 -10.43 7.30
CA TYR A 25 0.55 -9.21 7.40
C TYR A 25 -0.14 -8.14 8.24
N ILE A 26 0.68 -7.33 8.94
CA ILE A 26 0.27 -6.02 9.45
C ILE A 26 1.17 -4.93 8.86
N GLY A 27 0.70 -3.67 8.84
CA GLY A 27 1.47 -2.53 8.35
C GLY A 27 1.73 -1.47 9.41
N PHE A 28 3.01 -1.04 9.53
CA PHE A 28 3.43 0.16 10.23
C PHE A 28 3.79 1.25 9.22
N ILE A 29 3.25 2.47 9.37
CA ILE A 29 3.51 3.57 8.45
C ILE A 29 4.60 4.47 9.02
N PHE A 30 5.70 4.63 8.28
CA PHE A 30 6.84 5.48 8.60
C PHE A 30 6.88 6.69 7.65
N TRP A 31 5.82 7.49 7.69
CA TRP A 31 5.68 8.71 6.92
C TRP A 31 5.01 9.79 7.78
N ASP A 32 5.73 10.87 8.07
CA ASP A 32 5.36 11.91 9.02
C ASP A 32 4.06 12.66 8.68
N ARG A 33 3.68 12.68 7.38
CA ARG A 33 2.41 13.29 6.93
C ARG A 33 1.19 12.37 7.10
N SER A 34 1.39 11.13 7.51
CA SER A 34 0.29 10.20 7.77
C SER A 34 -0.23 10.37 9.19
N SER A 35 -1.55 10.44 9.37
CA SER A 35 -2.18 10.37 10.70
C SER A 35 -1.94 9.05 11.42
N ARG A 36 -1.47 8.02 10.68
CA ARG A 36 -1.14 6.67 11.18
C ARG A 36 0.36 6.45 11.31
N ASN A 37 1.14 7.54 11.28
CA ASN A 37 2.60 7.44 11.44
C ASN A 37 2.96 6.89 12.82
N VAL A 38 3.97 6.01 12.84
CA VAL A 38 4.57 5.51 14.08
C VAL A 38 6.08 5.74 14.06
N SER A 39 6.66 6.02 15.23
CA SER A 39 8.11 6.05 15.36
C SER A 39 8.69 4.62 15.36
N ALA A 40 10.00 4.50 15.09
CA ALA A 40 10.71 3.22 15.18
C ALA A 40 10.57 2.58 16.58
N ILE A 41 10.65 3.38 17.64
CA ILE A 41 10.50 2.91 19.03
C ILE A 41 9.08 2.38 19.27
N GLN A 42 8.07 3.09 18.80
CA GLN A 42 6.67 2.65 18.90
C GLN A 42 6.44 1.35 18.12
N ALA A 43 6.92 1.27 16.87
CA ALA A 43 6.80 0.08 16.04
C ALA A 43 7.52 -1.13 16.68
N ALA A 44 8.72 -0.97 17.19
CA ALA A 44 9.45 -2.02 17.91
C ALA A 44 8.66 -2.53 19.14
N ARG A 45 8.07 -1.60 19.93
CA ARG A 45 7.22 -1.97 21.08
C ARG A 45 5.98 -2.74 20.65
N LEU A 46 5.32 -2.33 19.56
CA LEU A 46 4.15 -2.99 19.03
C LEU A 46 4.51 -4.37 18.48
N LYS A 47 5.60 -4.49 17.70
CA LYS A 47 6.09 -5.77 17.17
C LYS A 47 6.46 -6.74 18.29
N GLY A 48 7.02 -6.28 19.38
CA GLY A 48 7.32 -7.12 20.55
C GLY A 48 6.10 -7.75 21.24
N LYS A 49 4.87 -7.33 20.85
CA LYS A 49 3.59 -7.90 21.31
C LYS A 49 2.85 -8.68 20.21
N LEU A 50 3.37 -8.64 18.98
CA LEU A 50 2.76 -9.31 17.83
C LEU A 50 3.09 -10.80 17.84
N ASP A 51 2.14 -11.62 17.44
CA ASP A 51 2.35 -13.04 17.16
C ASP A 51 3.46 -13.17 16.09
N PRO A 52 4.53 -13.97 16.33
CA PRO A 52 5.68 -14.08 15.43
C PRO A 52 5.34 -14.70 14.07
N GLU A 53 4.18 -15.34 13.91
CA GLU A 53 3.70 -15.83 12.62
C GLU A 53 3.22 -14.70 11.71
N ILE A 54 2.84 -13.54 12.27
CA ILE A 54 2.36 -12.38 11.51
C ILE A 54 3.54 -11.53 11.05
N LYS A 55 3.68 -11.32 9.72
CA LYS A 55 4.76 -10.49 9.16
C LYS A 55 4.45 -9.00 9.29
N THR A 56 5.47 -8.21 9.64
CA THR A 56 5.38 -6.76 9.71
C THR A 56 5.85 -6.13 8.42
N VAL A 57 5.00 -5.28 7.82
CA VAL A 57 5.30 -4.50 6.63
C VAL A 57 5.54 -3.05 7.03
N GLY A 58 6.75 -2.53 6.79
CA GLY A 58 7.03 -1.10 6.94
C GLY A 58 6.63 -0.35 5.68
N VAL A 59 5.77 0.65 5.80
CA VAL A 59 5.33 1.50 4.69
C VAL A 59 6.12 2.79 4.68
N PHE A 60 6.79 3.07 3.57
CA PHE A 60 7.67 4.22 3.38
C PHE A 60 7.27 5.04 2.16
N VAL A 61 7.52 6.34 2.20
CA VAL A 61 7.31 7.27 1.08
C VAL A 61 8.60 8.09 0.89
N ASN A 62 9.39 7.74 -0.11
CA ASN A 62 10.67 8.39 -0.45
C ASN A 62 11.65 8.47 0.75
N ALA A 63 11.64 7.49 1.62
CA ALA A 63 12.57 7.42 2.74
C ALA A 63 14.00 7.09 2.23
N PRO A 64 15.07 7.49 2.94
CA PRO A 64 16.42 6.99 2.63
C PRO A 64 16.49 5.46 2.73
N ALA A 65 17.12 4.79 1.77
CA ALA A 65 17.22 3.32 1.77
C ALA A 65 17.92 2.78 3.04
N GLU A 66 18.89 3.52 3.55
CA GLU A 66 19.63 3.19 4.77
C GLU A 66 18.70 3.12 6.00
N GLN A 67 17.69 3.99 6.06
CA GLN A 67 16.67 3.96 7.11
C GLN A 67 15.82 2.68 7.02
N VAL A 68 15.36 2.32 5.83
CA VAL A 68 14.56 1.11 5.60
C VAL A 68 15.36 -0.14 5.98
N ILE A 69 16.62 -0.21 5.49
CA ILE A 69 17.55 -1.31 5.80
C ILE A 69 17.82 -1.39 7.31
N SER A 70 18.01 -0.25 7.97
CA SER A 70 18.21 -0.23 9.42
C SER A 70 17.02 -0.82 10.18
N TYR A 71 15.78 -0.49 9.80
CA TYR A 71 14.58 -1.03 10.45
C TYR A 71 14.41 -2.54 10.22
N TYR A 72 14.84 -3.04 9.08
CA TYR A 72 14.90 -4.47 8.81
C TYR A 72 15.97 -5.17 9.66
N ASN A 73 17.19 -4.64 9.69
CA ASN A 73 18.32 -5.25 10.41
C ASN A 73 18.08 -5.35 11.92
N VAL A 74 17.37 -4.37 12.51
CA VAL A 74 17.00 -4.41 13.93
C VAL A 74 15.67 -5.13 14.18
N GLY A 75 15.09 -5.75 13.15
CA GLY A 75 13.92 -6.59 13.27
C GLY A 75 12.59 -5.85 13.51
N ILE A 76 12.49 -4.55 13.20
CA ILE A 76 11.23 -3.78 13.30
C ILE A 76 10.25 -4.17 12.19
N ILE A 77 10.77 -4.43 10.99
CA ILE A 77 9.98 -4.85 9.83
C ILE A 77 10.52 -6.16 9.24
N ASP A 78 9.67 -6.91 8.58
CA ASP A 78 10.03 -8.10 7.81
C ASP A 78 10.02 -7.83 6.31
N ILE A 79 9.22 -6.85 5.85
CA ILE A 79 8.99 -6.50 4.45
C ILE A 79 8.95 -4.99 4.32
N ALA A 80 9.52 -4.43 3.24
CA ALA A 80 9.43 -3.02 2.91
C ALA A 80 8.33 -2.77 1.86
N GLN A 81 7.39 -1.87 2.15
CA GLN A 81 6.43 -1.37 1.16
C GLN A 81 6.83 0.06 0.75
N LEU A 82 7.13 0.23 -0.52
CA LEU A 82 7.53 1.49 -1.14
C LEU A 82 6.30 2.15 -1.76
N HIS A 83 5.87 3.27 -1.20
CA HIS A 83 4.63 3.96 -1.56
C HIS A 83 4.86 5.37 -2.14
N GLY A 84 6.10 5.69 -2.46
CA GLY A 84 6.53 6.93 -3.11
C GLY A 84 7.01 6.70 -4.54
N ASN A 85 8.01 7.48 -4.95
CA ASN A 85 8.59 7.46 -6.29
C ASN A 85 9.92 6.68 -6.34
N GLU A 86 10.11 5.71 -5.44
CA GLU A 86 11.30 4.88 -5.39
C GLU A 86 11.45 4.09 -6.70
N ASN A 87 12.62 4.18 -7.33
CA ASN A 87 12.93 3.57 -8.62
C ASN A 87 13.52 2.16 -8.48
N GLU A 88 13.80 1.52 -9.61
CA GLU A 88 14.36 0.16 -9.67
C GLU A 88 15.76 0.04 -9.01
N GLU A 89 16.58 1.09 -9.06
CA GLU A 89 17.87 1.12 -8.37
C GLU A 89 17.69 1.09 -6.84
N TYR A 90 16.69 1.81 -6.35
CA TYR A 90 16.33 1.78 -4.93
C TYR A 90 15.85 0.36 -4.52
N ILE A 91 14.99 -0.27 -5.32
CA ILE A 91 14.51 -1.64 -5.08
C ILE A 91 15.71 -2.60 -5.03
N LYS A 92 16.61 -2.51 -6.03
CA LYS A 92 17.82 -3.32 -6.04
C LYS A 92 18.65 -3.18 -4.78
N LYS A 93 18.83 -1.95 -4.27
CA LYS A 93 19.57 -1.68 -3.03
C LYS A 93 18.94 -2.38 -1.82
N LEU A 94 17.61 -2.44 -1.74
CA LEU A 94 16.93 -3.18 -0.68
C LEU A 94 17.08 -4.70 -0.85
N HIS A 95 17.01 -5.22 -2.07
CA HIS A 95 17.23 -6.64 -2.36
C HIS A 95 18.67 -7.06 -2.00
N ASP A 96 19.68 -6.23 -2.34
CA ASP A 96 21.08 -6.48 -2.00
C ASP A 96 21.28 -6.57 -0.47
N ALA A 97 20.41 -5.93 0.32
CA ALA A 97 20.36 -6.03 1.78
C ALA A 97 19.45 -7.15 2.32
N GLY A 98 18.85 -7.97 1.45
CA GLY A 98 18.02 -9.13 1.81
C GLY A 98 16.55 -8.84 2.10
N LEU A 99 16.05 -7.62 1.80
CA LEU A 99 14.65 -7.28 2.03
C LEU A 99 13.75 -7.81 0.91
N THR A 100 12.58 -8.28 1.30
CA THR A 100 11.43 -8.44 0.41
C THR A 100 10.75 -7.09 0.22
N VAL A 101 10.38 -6.76 -1.02
CA VAL A 101 9.85 -5.45 -1.40
C VAL A 101 8.45 -5.57 -2.01
N ILE A 102 7.52 -4.77 -1.50
CA ILE A 102 6.23 -4.47 -2.12
C ILE A 102 6.32 -3.07 -2.73
N LYS A 103 6.12 -2.90 -4.05
CA LYS A 103 6.06 -1.58 -4.68
C LYS A 103 4.61 -1.20 -4.98
N ALA A 104 4.16 -0.08 -4.43
CA ALA A 104 2.84 0.47 -4.70
C ALA A 104 2.84 1.32 -5.97
N PHE A 105 1.83 1.09 -6.81
CA PHE A 105 1.55 1.82 -8.05
C PHE A 105 0.21 2.52 -7.93
N LYS A 106 0.24 3.84 -8.16
CA LYS A 106 -0.93 4.68 -7.96
C LYS A 106 -1.90 4.56 -9.14
N MET A 107 -3.10 4.06 -8.85
CA MET A 107 -4.21 3.99 -9.81
C MET A 107 -5.06 5.27 -9.77
N LYS A 108 -5.66 5.66 -10.91
CA LYS A 108 -6.62 6.77 -10.93
C LYS A 108 -7.89 6.35 -10.19
N LYS A 109 -8.48 7.25 -9.42
CA LYS A 109 -9.72 7.02 -8.69
C LYS A 109 -10.88 6.75 -9.67
N ALA A 110 -11.84 5.95 -9.25
CA ALA A 110 -13.08 5.78 -10.01
C ALA A 110 -13.79 7.13 -10.14
N GLY A 111 -14.10 7.54 -11.38
CA GLY A 111 -14.73 8.82 -11.68
C GLY A 111 -13.78 9.98 -12.05
N GLU A 112 -12.47 9.83 -11.94
CA GLU A 112 -11.53 10.77 -12.54
C GLU A 112 -11.48 10.57 -14.06
N ASN A 113 -12.33 11.30 -14.79
CA ASN A 113 -12.34 11.30 -16.25
C ASN A 113 -11.08 11.95 -16.81
N ILE A 114 -10.42 11.25 -17.72
CA ILE A 114 -9.47 11.89 -18.64
C ILE A 114 -10.32 12.73 -19.60
N ASN A 115 -10.28 14.05 -19.47
CA ASN A 115 -10.71 14.92 -20.56
C ASN A 115 -9.74 14.73 -21.74
N LEU A 116 -10.03 13.76 -22.60
CA LEU A 116 -9.43 13.61 -23.92
C LEU A 116 -10.13 14.55 -24.94
N ALA A 117 -10.59 15.71 -24.50
CA ALA A 117 -11.03 16.76 -25.40
C ALA A 117 -9.87 17.70 -25.64
N GLY A 118 -9.17 17.49 -26.74
CA GLY A 118 -8.26 18.50 -27.28
C GLY A 118 -9.00 19.82 -27.46
N ASN A 119 -8.51 20.86 -26.78
CA ASN A 119 -8.62 22.23 -27.24
C ASN A 119 -7.21 22.82 -27.23
N ALA A 120 -6.68 22.91 -28.45
CA ALA A 120 -5.58 23.80 -28.77
C ALA A 120 -5.99 25.23 -28.40
N ASN A 121 -5.39 25.79 -27.38
CA ASN A 121 -5.09 27.20 -27.15
C ASN A 121 -4.63 27.33 -25.68
N ILE A 122 -3.37 27.03 -25.42
CA ILE A 122 -2.70 27.48 -24.18
C ILE A 122 -1.44 28.20 -24.63
N GLU A 123 -1.44 29.52 -24.41
CA GLU A 123 -0.27 30.36 -24.46
C GLU A 123 0.82 29.78 -23.55
N THR A 124 2.03 29.71 -24.09
CA THR A 124 3.21 29.19 -23.38
C THR A 124 3.59 30.11 -22.22
N PRO A 125 3.56 29.62 -20.96
CA PRO A 125 4.27 30.37 -19.91
C PRO A 125 5.76 30.05 -19.96
N GLU A 126 6.55 31.07 -19.71
CA GLU A 126 8.02 31.06 -19.69
C GLU A 126 8.58 29.97 -18.75
N LYS A 127 9.73 29.40 -19.15
CA LYS A 127 10.49 28.39 -18.41
C LYS A 127 10.80 28.84 -16.98
N PRO A 128 10.46 28.08 -15.94
CA PRO A 128 11.11 28.22 -14.65
C PRO A 128 12.40 27.40 -14.64
N THR A 129 13.50 28.07 -14.40
CA THR A 129 14.79 27.49 -14.02
C THR A 129 14.71 27.00 -12.57
N GLY A 130 14.79 25.69 -12.36
CA GLY A 130 14.85 25.08 -11.03
C GLY A 130 14.40 23.62 -11.09
N ASN A 131 15.17 22.72 -10.49
CA ASN A 131 14.94 21.28 -10.42
C ASN A 131 13.47 20.94 -10.07
N ALA A 132 12.64 20.79 -11.09
CA ALA A 132 11.26 20.37 -10.95
C ALA A 132 11.23 18.87 -10.64
N ILE A 133 10.76 18.56 -9.46
CA ILE A 133 10.23 17.25 -9.10
C ILE A 133 9.18 16.92 -10.17
N THR A 134 9.48 15.98 -11.06
CA THR A 134 8.50 15.46 -12.02
C THR A 134 7.44 14.71 -11.24
N GLU A 135 6.43 15.45 -10.79
CA GLU A 135 5.19 14.83 -10.31
C GLU A 135 4.64 13.97 -11.44
N THR A 136 4.26 12.75 -11.14
CA THR A 136 3.68 11.74 -12.04
C THR A 136 2.27 12.16 -12.50
N TYR A 137 2.10 13.42 -12.90
CA TYR A 137 0.90 13.97 -13.52
C TYR A 137 0.99 13.67 -15.03
N GLY A 138 0.41 12.55 -15.47
CA GLY A 138 0.29 12.30 -16.90
C GLY A 138 0.32 10.86 -17.37
N LYS A 139 0.77 9.89 -16.57
CA LYS A 139 0.77 8.48 -17.01
C LYS A 139 -0.66 7.99 -17.22
N SER A 140 -0.90 7.30 -18.35
CA SER A 140 -2.15 6.58 -18.56
C SER A 140 -2.24 5.41 -17.57
N THR A 141 -3.43 4.89 -17.34
CA THR A 141 -3.60 3.70 -16.47
C THR A 141 -2.85 2.49 -17.04
N ASP A 142 -2.81 2.34 -18.36
CA ASP A 142 -2.09 1.27 -19.06
C ASP A 142 -0.57 1.39 -18.87
N ASP A 143 -0.03 2.61 -18.86
CA ASP A 143 1.39 2.84 -18.57
C ASP A 143 1.74 2.42 -17.13
N VAL A 144 0.88 2.76 -16.17
CA VAL A 144 1.05 2.38 -14.75
C VAL A 144 1.04 0.86 -14.59
N ILE A 145 0.09 0.17 -15.23
CA ILE A 145 0.00 -1.30 -15.19
C ILE A 145 1.23 -1.92 -15.85
N THR A 146 1.67 -1.39 -17.00
CA THR A 146 2.86 -1.88 -17.69
C THR A 146 4.12 -1.72 -16.83
N GLU A 147 4.29 -0.58 -16.18
CA GLU A 147 5.39 -0.33 -15.25
C GLU A 147 5.34 -1.29 -14.06
N ALA A 148 4.16 -1.46 -13.46
CA ALA A 148 3.97 -2.37 -12.33
C ALA A 148 4.36 -3.81 -12.68
N VAL A 149 3.92 -4.31 -13.83
CA VAL A 149 4.23 -5.69 -14.27
C VAL A 149 5.74 -5.87 -14.53
N LYS A 150 6.45 -4.83 -14.96
CA LYS A 150 7.90 -4.87 -15.26
C LYS A 150 8.79 -4.61 -14.04
N SER A 151 8.26 -4.10 -12.94
CA SER A 151 9.06 -3.78 -11.75
C SER A 151 9.80 -5.01 -11.21
N SER A 152 10.99 -4.83 -10.67
CA SER A 152 11.78 -5.89 -10.03
C SER A 152 11.33 -6.21 -8.59
N ALA A 153 10.39 -5.46 -8.01
CA ALA A 153 9.87 -5.73 -6.68
C ALA A 153 9.29 -7.16 -6.57
N ASP A 154 9.37 -7.80 -5.41
CA ASP A 154 8.82 -9.16 -5.20
C ASP A 154 7.32 -9.18 -5.40
N TYR A 155 6.64 -8.17 -4.87
CA TYR A 155 5.21 -7.96 -5.04
C TYR A 155 4.93 -6.56 -5.55
N ILE A 156 3.88 -6.43 -6.33
CA ILE A 156 3.33 -5.12 -6.71
C ILE A 156 2.04 -4.86 -5.92
N MET A 157 1.70 -3.60 -5.74
CA MET A 157 0.46 -3.19 -5.11
C MET A 157 -0.24 -2.15 -5.99
N PHE A 158 -1.55 -2.32 -6.20
CA PHE A 158 -2.38 -1.32 -6.86
C PHE A 158 -3.20 -0.57 -5.80
N ASP A 159 -2.99 0.75 -5.73
CA ASP A 159 -3.63 1.64 -4.75
C ASP A 159 -4.02 2.97 -5.42
N PRO A 160 -5.25 3.48 -5.28
CA PRO A 160 -5.62 4.81 -5.79
C PRO A 160 -4.94 5.95 -5.01
N GLY A 161 -4.27 5.64 -3.90
CA GLY A 161 -3.50 6.60 -3.10
C GLY A 161 -4.32 7.42 -2.11
N LYS A 162 -3.60 8.17 -1.26
CA LYS A 162 -4.07 9.14 -0.25
C LYS A 162 -4.85 8.60 0.95
N GLY A 163 -5.14 7.29 1.07
CA GLY A 163 -5.80 6.73 2.26
C GLY A 163 -7.21 7.28 2.55
N GLU A 164 -7.85 7.90 1.56
CA GLU A 164 -9.17 8.56 1.67
C GLU A 164 -10.34 7.58 1.46
N GLY A 165 -10.08 6.27 1.41
CA GLY A 165 -11.13 5.26 1.22
C GLY A 165 -11.71 5.20 -0.20
N ALA A 166 -11.09 5.85 -1.18
CA ALA A 166 -11.52 5.78 -2.57
C ALA A 166 -11.08 4.47 -3.24
N THR A 167 -11.96 3.88 -4.05
CA THR A 167 -11.64 2.74 -4.91
C THR A 167 -11.27 3.21 -6.31
N PHE A 168 -10.69 2.31 -7.11
CA PHE A 168 -10.53 2.47 -8.55
C PHE A 168 -11.29 1.38 -9.30
N ASN A 169 -11.35 1.47 -10.62
CA ASN A 169 -12.01 0.43 -11.42
C ASN A 169 -11.15 -0.85 -11.46
N TRP A 170 -11.52 -1.84 -10.68
CA TRP A 170 -10.78 -3.11 -10.55
C TRP A 170 -10.71 -3.91 -11.86
N GLN A 171 -11.65 -3.71 -12.80
CA GLN A 171 -11.62 -4.39 -14.10
C GLN A 171 -10.34 -4.09 -14.90
N LEU A 172 -9.70 -2.95 -14.63
CA LEU A 172 -8.46 -2.54 -15.30
C LEU A 172 -7.27 -3.45 -15.00
N ILE A 173 -7.29 -4.14 -13.85
CA ILE A 173 -6.22 -5.06 -13.43
C ILE A 173 -6.64 -6.53 -13.48
N LYS A 174 -7.81 -6.82 -14.04
CA LYS A 174 -8.32 -8.19 -14.21
C LYS A 174 -7.40 -8.98 -15.15
N GLY A 175 -7.01 -10.17 -14.71
CA GLY A 175 -6.20 -11.09 -15.52
C GLY A 175 -4.68 -10.81 -15.46
N ILE A 176 -4.20 -9.90 -14.65
CA ILE A 176 -2.77 -9.75 -14.37
C ILE A 176 -2.25 -11.06 -13.76
N LYS A 177 -1.19 -11.61 -14.35
CA LYS A 177 -0.62 -12.92 -13.93
C LYS A 177 0.35 -12.81 -12.76
N ARG A 178 0.88 -11.61 -12.53
CA ARG A 178 1.80 -11.34 -11.45
C ARG A 178 1.08 -11.28 -10.11
N GLU A 179 1.67 -11.81 -9.04
CA GLU A 179 1.16 -11.68 -7.68
C GLU A 179 1.11 -10.20 -7.27
N PHE A 180 -0.06 -9.74 -6.82
CA PHE A 180 -0.25 -8.35 -6.42
C PHE A 180 -1.11 -8.21 -5.17
N PHE A 181 -0.86 -7.13 -4.45
CA PHE A 181 -1.72 -6.64 -3.39
C PHE A 181 -2.76 -5.70 -3.96
N LEU A 182 -4.02 -5.90 -3.60
CA LEU A 182 -5.10 -4.95 -3.89
C LEU A 182 -5.31 -4.05 -2.68
N ALA A 183 -5.17 -2.74 -2.87
CA ALA A 183 -5.39 -1.72 -1.86
C ALA A 183 -6.38 -0.65 -2.33
N GLY A 184 -6.74 0.27 -1.42
CA GLY A 184 -7.57 1.43 -1.69
C GLY A 184 -9.05 1.19 -1.56
N GLY A 185 -9.65 1.82 -0.55
CA GLY A 185 -11.10 1.84 -0.31
C GLY A 185 -11.75 0.49 -0.04
N LEU A 186 -10.95 -0.53 0.32
CA LEU A 186 -11.50 -1.82 0.72
C LEU A 186 -12.20 -1.72 2.08
N THR A 187 -13.35 -2.37 2.19
CA THR A 187 -14.20 -2.44 3.39
C THR A 187 -14.79 -3.83 3.52
N PRO A 188 -15.35 -4.20 4.70
CA PRO A 188 -16.05 -5.48 4.85
C PRO A 188 -17.19 -5.69 3.83
N GLU A 189 -17.81 -4.60 3.34
CA GLU A 189 -18.96 -4.64 2.44
C GLU A 189 -18.57 -4.84 0.96
N ASN A 190 -17.34 -4.48 0.57
CA ASN A 190 -16.92 -4.54 -0.83
C ASN A 190 -15.83 -5.59 -1.14
N ILE A 191 -15.25 -6.21 -0.09
CA ILE A 191 -14.11 -7.12 -0.25
C ILE A 191 -14.44 -8.35 -1.08
N GLU A 192 -15.61 -8.93 -0.91
CA GLU A 192 -16.07 -10.09 -1.67
C GLU A 192 -16.03 -9.79 -3.18
N LYS A 193 -16.71 -8.71 -3.59
CA LYS A 193 -16.71 -8.28 -5.00
C LYS A 193 -15.31 -7.98 -5.53
N ALA A 194 -14.44 -7.39 -4.70
CA ALA A 194 -13.08 -7.07 -5.10
C ALA A 194 -12.28 -8.35 -5.39
N VAL A 195 -12.31 -9.32 -4.47
CA VAL A 195 -11.59 -10.60 -4.60
C VAL A 195 -12.13 -11.42 -5.78
N GLU A 196 -13.45 -11.54 -5.94
CA GLU A 196 -14.06 -12.23 -7.09
C GLU A 196 -13.67 -11.61 -8.42
N THR A 197 -13.54 -10.27 -8.48
CA THR A 197 -13.23 -9.56 -9.72
C THR A 197 -11.80 -9.80 -10.19
N VAL A 198 -10.81 -9.75 -9.29
CA VAL A 198 -9.38 -9.70 -9.69
C VAL A 198 -8.50 -10.77 -9.08
N GLN A 199 -9.01 -11.56 -8.12
CA GLN A 199 -8.30 -12.67 -7.49
C GLN A 199 -6.88 -12.29 -7.03
N PRO A 200 -6.72 -11.27 -6.15
CA PRO A 200 -5.42 -10.79 -5.75
C PRO A 200 -4.69 -11.83 -4.88
N PHE A 201 -3.35 -11.76 -4.88
CA PHE A 201 -2.52 -12.52 -3.94
C PHE A 201 -2.83 -12.12 -2.49
N ALA A 202 -2.99 -10.81 -2.25
CA ALA A 202 -3.35 -10.29 -0.95
C ALA A 202 -4.24 -9.04 -1.07
N VAL A 203 -5.02 -8.78 -0.04
CA VAL A 203 -5.78 -7.53 0.11
C VAL A 203 -5.18 -6.70 1.24
N ASP A 204 -5.11 -5.38 1.04
CA ASP A 204 -4.58 -4.42 2.01
C ASP A 204 -5.66 -3.43 2.42
N VAL A 205 -6.01 -3.41 3.69
CA VAL A 205 -7.02 -2.52 4.22
C VAL A 205 -6.45 -1.61 5.31
N SER A 206 -6.83 -0.33 5.27
CA SER A 206 -6.45 0.63 6.29
C SER A 206 -7.68 1.40 6.82
N SER A 207 -8.15 2.45 6.12
CA SER A 207 -9.28 3.28 6.57
C SER A 207 -10.62 2.53 6.65
N GLY A 208 -10.84 1.52 5.80
CA GLY A 208 -12.09 0.75 5.78
C GLY A 208 -12.36 -0.10 7.02
N ILE A 209 -11.38 -0.21 7.91
CA ILE A 209 -11.50 -0.88 9.21
C ILE A 209 -11.30 0.09 10.38
N GLU A 210 -11.68 1.36 10.18
CA GLU A 210 -11.57 2.41 11.19
C GLU A 210 -12.93 3.02 11.56
N THR A 211 -13.01 3.48 12.80
CA THR A 211 -14.06 4.38 13.32
C THR A 211 -13.34 5.52 14.02
N ASP A 212 -13.69 6.76 13.69
CA ASP A 212 -13.10 7.99 14.25
C ASP A 212 -11.56 8.02 14.17
N GLY A 213 -11.00 7.52 13.05
CA GLY A 213 -9.55 7.51 12.78
C GLY A 213 -8.76 6.44 13.55
N HIS A 214 -9.42 5.53 14.24
CA HIS A 214 -8.81 4.41 14.96
C HIS A 214 -9.29 3.07 14.42
N LYS A 215 -8.42 2.05 14.48
CA LYS A 215 -8.80 0.68 14.11
C LYS A 215 -9.97 0.21 14.99
N ASP A 216 -11.00 -0.29 14.33
CA ASP A 216 -12.25 -0.75 14.93
C ASP A 216 -12.21 -2.30 14.97
N PRO A 217 -12.33 -2.92 16.16
CA PRO A 217 -12.28 -4.36 16.32
C PRO A 217 -13.32 -5.13 15.52
N ASP A 218 -14.54 -4.60 15.45
CA ASP A 218 -15.65 -5.26 14.79
C ASP A 218 -15.46 -5.21 13.26
N LYS A 219 -15.02 -4.06 12.73
CA LYS A 219 -14.69 -3.91 11.31
C LYS A 219 -13.49 -4.74 10.91
N MET A 220 -12.43 -4.81 11.74
CA MET A 220 -11.28 -5.69 11.51
C MET A 220 -11.73 -7.15 11.43
N SER A 221 -12.57 -7.58 12.38
CA SER A 221 -13.11 -8.94 12.44
C SER A 221 -14.00 -9.25 11.24
N ALA A 222 -14.91 -8.35 10.89
CA ALA A 222 -15.79 -8.48 9.74
C ALA A 222 -14.99 -8.60 8.44
N PHE A 223 -13.99 -7.71 8.23
CA PHE A 223 -13.13 -7.74 7.03
C PHE A 223 -12.38 -9.07 6.88
N VAL A 224 -11.74 -9.53 7.96
CA VAL A 224 -11.01 -10.81 7.95
C VAL A 224 -11.94 -11.99 7.69
N LYS A 225 -13.11 -12.01 8.33
CA LYS A 225 -14.12 -13.07 8.16
C LYS A 225 -14.65 -13.09 6.71
N SER A 226 -15.02 -11.95 6.15
CA SER A 226 -15.50 -11.87 4.76
C SER A 226 -14.43 -12.32 3.76
N THR A 227 -13.16 -11.89 3.95
CA THR A 227 -12.05 -12.31 3.07
C THR A 227 -11.78 -13.82 3.14
N ARG A 228 -11.87 -14.44 4.32
CA ARG A 228 -11.58 -15.86 4.50
C ARG A 228 -12.71 -16.79 4.09
N ALA A 229 -13.91 -16.27 3.89
CA ALA A 229 -15.05 -17.02 3.38
C ALA A 229 -14.98 -17.28 1.87
N LEU A 230 -14.04 -16.64 1.17
CA LEU A 230 -13.78 -16.73 -0.27
C LEU A 230 -12.65 -17.73 -0.56
#